data_3b56f3dab9014d7b30e443c981ab9dd9
#
_entry.id   3b56f3dab9014d7b30e443c981ab9dd9
#
_cell.length_a   1.000
_cell.length_b   1.000
_cell.length_c   1.000
_cell.angle_alpha   90.00
_cell.angle_beta   90.00
_cell.angle_gamma   90.00
#
_symmetry.space_group_name_H-M   'P 1'
#
loop_
_entity.id
_entity.type
_entity.pdbx_description
1 polymer ?
#
loop_
_entity_poly.entity_id
_entity_poly.type
_entity_poly.pdbx_seq_one_letter_code
_entity_poly.pdbx_strand_id
1 'polypeptide(L)'
;MLFYANNNYIARNYKRKQKIREMIKYDKLWETMKAKGISQYDLYTHYHMNRSQLNRLRHNQNVEVNTIDKLCNILDCNVEDIMTHYPDDNVF
;
A
#
# COMPACT_ATOMS: atom_id res chain seq x y z
N MET A 1 -2.56 3.86 -25.68
CA MET A 1 -2.65 3.65 -25.72
C MET A 1 -2.47 3.27 -25.89
N LEU A 2 -2.16 3.53 -25.85
CA LEU A 2 -2.02 3.36 -25.91
C LEU A 2 -1.65 3.01 -26.07
N PHE A 3 -1.38 3.14 -26.30
CA PHE A 3 -1.18 2.93 -26.36
C PHE A 3 -1.09 3.00 -26.50
N TYR A 4 -1.00 3.32 -26.77
CA TYR A 4 -1.16 3.53 -26.88
C TYR A 4 -0.93 3.71 -27.14
N ALA A 5 -0.69 3.60 -27.07
CA ALA A 5 -0.58 3.70 -27.23
C ALA A 5 -0.08 4.15 -27.35
N ASN A 6 0.66 4.16 -26.79
CA ASN A 6 1.36 4.90 -27.73
C ASN A 6 2.80 5.23 -27.34
N ASN A 7 3.60 5.71 -28.29
CA ASN A 7 5.04 5.78 -28.08
C ASN A 7 5.49 6.88 -27.14
N ASN A 8 4.75 7.96 -27.09
CA ASN A 8 5.08 9.03 -26.17
C ASN A 8 5.01 8.57 -24.75
N TYR A 9 4.09 7.71 -24.50
CA TYR A 9 3.97 7.13 -23.18
C TYR A 9 5.26 6.41 -22.81
N ILE A 10 5.76 5.61 -23.71
CA ILE A 10 6.97 4.84 -23.44
C ILE A 10 8.16 5.74 -23.21
N ALA A 11 8.30 6.76 -24.04
CA ALA A 11 9.42 7.68 -23.92
C ALA A 11 9.41 8.42 -22.60
N ARG A 12 8.25 8.92 -22.23
CA ARG A 12 8.15 9.64 -20.97
C ARG A 12 8.39 8.72 -19.79
N ASN A 13 7.85 7.55 -19.87
CA ASN A 13 8.03 6.58 -18.81
C ASN A 13 9.50 6.23 -18.64
N TYR A 14 10.19 6.06 -19.74
CA TYR A 14 11.59 5.77 -19.71
C TYR A 14 12.39 6.88 -19.05
N LYS A 15 12.11 8.11 -19.42
CA LYS A 15 12.83 9.24 -18.88
C LYS A 15 12.63 9.39 -17.37
N ARG A 16 11.52 8.93 -16.89
CA ARG A 16 11.16 9.13 -15.49
C ARG A 16 11.34 7.92 -14.63
N LYS A 17 11.88 6.87 -15.19
CA LYS A 17 11.91 5.64 -14.44
C LYS A 17 12.74 5.73 -13.18
N GLN A 18 13.75 6.59 -13.16
CA GLN A 18 14.52 6.75 -11.94
C GLN A 18 13.73 7.46 -10.86
N LYS A 19 12.60 8.05 -11.24
CA LYS A 19 11.73 8.71 -10.28
C LYS A 19 10.49 7.90 -9.97
N ILE A 20 10.34 6.78 -10.64
CA ILE A 20 9.20 5.93 -10.38
C ILE A 20 9.34 5.35 -8.99
N ARG A 21 8.30 5.43 -8.26
CA ARG A 21 8.25 4.83 -6.95
C ARG A 21 6.86 4.35 -6.73
N GLU A 22 6.74 3.55 -5.73
CA GLU A 22 5.46 2.98 -5.41
C GLU A 22 4.55 4.05 -4.89
N MET A 23 3.36 4.08 -5.46
CA MET A 23 2.36 5.06 -5.09
C MET A 23 1.26 4.44 -4.25
N ILE A 24 1.51 3.30 -3.70
CA ILE A 24 0.60 2.70 -2.74
C ILE A 24 1.08 3.06 -1.35
N LYS A 25 0.16 3.60 -0.56
CA LYS A 25 0.47 3.97 0.82
C LYS A 25 -0.56 3.35 1.74
N TYR A 26 -0.16 3.18 2.97
CA TYR A 26 -1.01 2.55 3.98
C TYR A 26 -1.47 3.55 5.02
N ASP A 27 -1.62 4.80 4.61
CA ASP A 27 -2.00 5.87 5.54
C ASP A 27 -3.32 5.56 6.24
N LYS A 28 -4.26 5.04 5.48
CA LYS A 28 -5.59 4.76 6.02
C LYS A 28 -5.59 3.63 7.02
N LEU A 29 -4.62 2.74 6.94
CA LEU A 29 -4.51 1.66 7.89
C LEU A 29 -4.40 2.20 9.31
N TRP A 30 -3.56 3.21 9.49
CA TRP A 30 -3.31 3.74 10.83
C TRP A 30 -4.55 4.43 11.38
N GLU A 31 -5.28 5.13 10.51
CA GLU A 31 -6.53 5.77 10.90
C GLU A 31 -7.59 4.74 11.26
N THR A 32 -7.69 3.70 10.46
CA THR A 32 -8.67 2.64 10.69
C THR A 32 -8.37 1.92 12.00
N MET A 33 -7.09 1.63 12.24
CA MET A 33 -6.68 1.00 13.49
C MET A 33 -7.05 1.86 14.69
N LYS A 34 -6.80 3.15 14.57
CA LYS A 34 -7.14 4.07 15.65
C LYS A 34 -8.63 4.09 15.90
N ALA A 35 -9.42 4.12 14.83
CA ALA A 35 -10.88 4.11 14.95
C ALA A 35 -11.39 2.83 15.58
N LYS A 36 -10.71 1.71 15.34
CA LYS A 36 -11.11 0.42 15.88
C LYS A 36 -10.48 0.12 17.24
N GLY A 37 -9.59 0.99 17.72
CA GLY A 37 -8.97 0.79 19.01
C GLY A 37 -7.93 -0.31 19.03
N ILE A 38 -7.29 -0.59 17.89
CA ILE A 38 -6.30 -1.65 17.77
C ILE A 38 -4.95 -1.02 17.50
N SER A 39 -3.97 -1.32 18.34
CA SER A 39 -2.62 -0.77 18.20
C SER A 39 -1.74 -1.70 17.38
N GLN A 40 -0.58 -1.17 16.97
CA GLN A 40 0.41 -2.01 16.30
C GLN A 40 0.90 -3.12 17.23
N TYR A 41 1.03 -2.81 18.50
CA TYR A 41 1.41 -3.80 19.50
C TYR A 41 0.40 -4.95 19.50
N ASP A 42 -0.89 -4.62 19.44
CA ASP A 42 -1.94 -5.64 19.40
C ASP A 42 -1.79 -6.52 18.18
N LEU A 43 -1.41 -5.94 17.03
CA LEU A 43 -1.31 -6.73 15.81
C LEU A 43 -0.34 -7.89 15.95
N TYR A 44 0.82 -7.66 16.56
CA TYR A 44 1.76 -8.77 16.63
C TYR A 44 1.65 -9.57 17.92
N THR A 45 1.10 -9.03 18.99
CA THR A 45 0.95 -9.82 20.22
C THR A 45 -0.34 -10.61 20.26
N HIS A 46 -1.45 -10.00 19.88
CA HIS A 46 -2.76 -10.68 19.95
C HIS A 46 -3.10 -11.38 18.65
N TYR A 47 -2.69 -10.83 17.53
CA TYR A 47 -3.05 -11.38 16.23
C TYR A 47 -1.88 -12.05 15.53
N HIS A 48 -0.73 -12.07 16.18
CA HIS A 48 0.45 -12.79 15.69
C HIS A 48 0.90 -12.39 14.30
N MET A 49 0.78 -11.11 13.99
CA MET A 49 1.26 -10.63 12.71
C MET A 49 2.77 -10.62 12.67
N ASN A 50 3.31 -10.89 11.50
CA ASN A 50 4.74 -10.89 11.26
C ASN A 50 5.27 -9.46 11.38
N ARG A 51 6.31 -9.27 12.20
CA ARG A 51 6.88 -7.95 12.42
C ARG A 51 7.51 -7.38 11.15
N SER A 52 8.03 -8.24 10.31
CA SER A 52 8.61 -7.80 9.05
C SER A 52 7.56 -7.17 8.16
N GLN A 53 6.39 -7.78 8.08
CA GLN A 53 5.28 -7.21 7.30
C GLN A 53 4.81 -5.92 7.91
N LEU A 54 4.72 -5.85 9.22
CA LEU A 54 4.31 -4.64 9.91
C LEU A 54 5.29 -3.50 9.64
N ASN A 55 6.57 -3.81 9.65
CA ASN A 55 7.59 -2.82 9.35
C ASN A 55 7.46 -2.28 7.92
N ARG A 56 7.14 -3.17 6.98
CA ARG A 56 6.93 -2.76 5.60
C ARG A 56 5.73 -1.85 5.46
N LEU A 57 4.68 -2.14 6.21
CA LEU A 57 3.50 -1.27 6.21
C LEU A 57 3.85 0.14 6.68
N ARG A 58 4.70 0.23 7.70
CA ARG A 58 5.11 1.54 8.22
C ARG A 58 5.90 2.36 7.21
N HIS A 59 6.58 1.69 6.29
CA HIS A 59 7.43 2.36 5.31
C HIS A 59 6.84 2.35 3.92
N ASN A 60 5.57 2.02 3.79
CA ASN A 60 4.87 1.97 2.50
C ASN A 60 5.59 1.07 1.51
N GLN A 61 6.11 -0.05 2.00
CA GLN A 61 6.79 -1.02 1.17
C GLN A 61 5.85 -2.15 0.82
N ASN A 62 6.28 -2.96 -0.12
CA ASN A 62 5.48 -4.07 -0.60
C ASN A 62 5.23 -5.08 0.52
N VAL A 63 4.00 -5.52 0.64
CA VAL A 63 3.61 -6.57 1.58
C VAL A 63 2.89 -7.67 0.83
N GLU A 64 2.78 -8.81 1.46
CA GLU A 64 2.03 -9.91 0.88
C GLU A 64 0.54 -9.59 0.89
N VAL A 65 -0.14 -10.00 -0.16
CA VAL A 65 -1.59 -9.83 -0.24
C VAL A 65 -2.27 -10.50 0.96
N ASN A 66 -1.70 -11.61 1.40
CA ASN A 66 -2.21 -12.31 2.57
C ASN A 66 -2.18 -11.43 3.82
N THR A 67 -1.19 -10.56 3.93
CA THR A 67 -1.13 -9.61 5.04
C THR A 67 -2.31 -8.64 4.99
N ILE A 68 -2.65 -8.18 3.80
CA ILE A 68 -3.79 -7.28 3.62
C ILE A 68 -5.08 -8.00 3.97
N ASP A 69 -5.22 -9.23 3.52
CA ASP A 69 -6.40 -10.03 3.84
C ASP A 69 -6.55 -10.18 5.35
N LYS A 70 -5.46 -10.48 6.02
CA LYS A 70 -5.48 -10.65 7.47
C LYS A 70 -5.89 -9.37 8.18
N LEU A 71 -5.37 -8.24 7.71
CA LEU A 71 -5.73 -6.95 8.30
C LEU A 71 -7.20 -6.65 8.11
N CYS A 72 -7.75 -6.96 6.95
CA CYS A 72 -9.18 -6.74 6.71
C CYS A 72 -10.01 -7.56 7.69
N ASN A 73 -9.60 -8.77 7.96
CA ASN A 73 -10.30 -9.63 8.92
C ASN A 73 -10.19 -9.10 10.35
N ILE A 74 -8.98 -8.71 10.75
CA ILE A 74 -8.75 -8.23 12.10
C ILE A 74 -9.53 -6.95 12.37
N LEU A 75 -9.51 -6.04 11.39
CA LEU A 75 -10.11 -4.72 11.55
C LEU A 75 -11.55 -4.67 11.10
N ASP A 76 -12.06 -5.76 10.53
CA ASP A 76 -13.41 -5.83 9.98
C ASP A 76 -13.64 -4.63 9.05
N CYS A 77 -12.81 -4.55 8.02
CA CYS A 77 -12.83 -3.44 7.08
C CYS A 77 -12.51 -3.94 5.68
N ASN A 78 -12.56 -3.01 4.73
CA ASN A 78 -12.28 -3.31 3.33
C ASN A 78 -10.87 -2.90 2.98
N VAL A 79 -10.41 -3.34 1.81
CA VAL A 79 -9.06 -3.03 1.34
C VAL A 79 -8.83 -1.52 1.26
N GLU A 80 -9.83 -0.79 0.83
CA GLU A 80 -9.69 0.66 0.69
C GLU A 80 -9.57 1.39 2.02
N ASP A 81 -9.84 0.70 3.12
CA ASP A 81 -9.63 1.26 4.46
C ASP A 81 -8.21 1.02 4.95
N ILE A 82 -7.41 0.33 4.16
CA ILE A 82 -6.04 -0.03 4.54
C ILE A 82 -5.03 0.65 3.64
N MET A 83 -5.28 0.63 2.34
CA MET A 83 -4.30 1.10 1.37
C MET A 83 -4.95 2.00 0.34
N THR A 84 -4.15 2.91 -0.19
CA THR A 84 -4.59 3.87 -1.19
C THR A 84 -3.57 3.91 -2.31
N HIS A 85 -4.05 3.97 -3.53
CA HIS A 85 -3.19 4.17 -4.67
C HIS A 85 -3.20 5.66 -5.05
N TYR A 86 -2.03 6.22 -5.16
CA TYR A 86 -1.85 7.60 -5.60
C TYR A 86 -1.28 7.59 -7.01
N PRO A 87 -1.95 8.22 -7.97
CA PRO A 87 -1.44 8.22 -9.34
C PRO A 87 -0.09 8.92 -9.39
N ASP A 88 0.80 8.37 -10.18
CA ASP A 88 2.09 8.99 -10.39
C ASP A 88 2.06 9.70 -11.73
N ASP A 89 1.80 10.99 -11.70
CA ASP A 89 1.70 11.76 -12.92
C ASP A 89 3.00 11.83 -13.69
N ASN A 90 4.09 11.50 -13.05
CA ASN A 90 5.39 11.56 -13.68
C ASN A 90 5.69 10.34 -14.54
N VAL A 91 4.90 9.31 -14.44
CA VAL A 91 5.12 8.09 -15.20
C VAL A 91 4.68 8.26 -16.65
N PHE A 92 3.70 9.03 -16.88
CA PHE A 92 3.13 9.21 -18.22
C PHE A 92 3.32 10.62 -18.74
#